data_3f76e8f2c9bb2d28baa8c834b2242c9d
#
_entry.id   3f76e8f2c9bb2d28baa8c834b2242c9d
#
_cell.length_a   1.000
_cell.length_b   1.000
_cell.length_c   1.000
_cell.angle_alpha   90.00
_cell.angle_beta   90.00
_cell.angle_gamma   90.00
#
_symmetry.space_group_name_H-M   'P 1'
#
loop_
_entity.id
_entity.type
_entity.pdbx_description
1 polymer ?
#
loop_
_entity_poly.entity_id
_entity_poly.type
_entity_poly.pdbx_seq_one_letter_code
_entity_poly.pdbx_strand_id
1 'polypeptide(L)'
;FKPDGSAFEQYNSRNGNTWGLETTWDGQIFWTQPTSGTVFFHSLLPESVLAKGKLPGTTSWKGMIVNERTYPLMTWPEQAYVQIDQVGRFTAAAGCAVYDGGTWPAKWNYSYFTTEPTINIIHHARLTPQGSSYTFHKLPGREETEFVRSKDMWWRPIEARVGPEGALYIADFYNQAVIHNDTRGPVHGPANAAVRPDRDHYFSRIWKVQHKQAKRLEVPVLDKNDKAGLLAAIKSSPNSHVKLTAWRLLTEISGDPEIKPVSHPAKSSLQPGSKPYQTYLNLRGELQLGAPKYTQIELDRYEQGYSKAIT
;
A
#
# COMPACT_ATOMS: atom_id res chain seq x y z
N PHE A 1 3.88 -10.71 -10.93
CA PHE A 1 3.72 -11.60 -12.11
C PHE A 1 4.18 -10.87 -13.37
N LYS A 2 4.61 -11.62 -14.38
CA LYS A 2 4.85 -11.06 -15.71
C LYS A 2 3.52 -10.75 -16.40
N PRO A 3 3.44 -9.68 -17.21
CA PRO A 3 2.18 -9.30 -17.88
C PRO A 3 1.59 -10.39 -18.79
N ASP A 4 2.45 -11.23 -19.34
CA ASP A 4 2.07 -12.39 -20.19
C ASP A 4 1.63 -13.63 -19.38
N GLY A 5 1.66 -13.55 -18.06
CA GLY A 5 1.30 -14.67 -17.17
C GLY A 5 2.33 -15.81 -17.10
N SER A 6 3.47 -15.68 -17.76
CA SER A 6 4.48 -16.76 -17.83
C SER A 6 5.22 -17.01 -16.52
N ALA A 7 5.18 -16.07 -15.60
CA ALA A 7 5.79 -16.22 -14.28
C ALA A 7 5.09 -15.35 -13.22
N PHE A 8 5.04 -15.86 -12.01
CA PHE A 8 4.70 -15.06 -10.82
C PHE A 8 5.65 -15.36 -9.68
N GLU A 9 5.82 -14.40 -8.80
CA GLU A 9 6.63 -14.51 -7.60
C GLU A 9 5.87 -13.89 -6.43
N GLN A 10 5.89 -14.55 -5.29
CA GLN A 10 5.41 -13.95 -4.06
C GLN A 10 6.44 -12.93 -3.58
N TYR A 11 6.06 -11.66 -3.57
CA TYR A 11 6.96 -10.58 -3.16
C TYR A 11 7.20 -10.62 -1.67
N ASN A 12 6.15 -10.46 -0.88
CA ASN A 12 6.17 -10.77 0.54
C ASN A 12 4.76 -10.99 1.09
N SER A 13 4.67 -11.57 2.28
CA SER A 13 3.42 -11.81 2.97
C SER A 13 3.63 -12.00 4.45
N ARG A 14 2.70 -11.52 5.25
CA ARG A 14 2.58 -11.89 6.64
C ARG A 14 1.79 -13.19 6.85
N ASN A 15 1.36 -13.83 5.79
CA ASN A 15 0.48 -14.98 5.85
C ASN A 15 -0.89 -14.63 6.47
N GLY A 16 -1.61 -13.72 5.84
CA GLY A 16 -2.91 -13.23 6.29
C GLY A 16 -3.84 -12.90 5.11
N ASN A 17 -4.87 -12.13 5.39
CA ASN A 17 -5.89 -11.73 4.43
C ASN A 17 -5.64 -10.30 3.96
N THR A 18 -4.79 -10.11 2.96
CA THR A 18 -4.45 -8.78 2.42
C THR A 18 -5.57 -8.25 1.53
N TRP A 19 -6.02 -7.02 1.80
CA TRP A 19 -7.09 -6.37 1.05
C TRP A 19 -6.64 -5.13 0.29
N GLY A 20 -5.86 -4.26 0.92
CA GLY A 20 -5.35 -3.05 0.29
C GLY A 20 -3.89 -3.22 -0.13
N LEU A 21 -3.55 -2.67 -1.29
CA LEU A 21 -2.18 -2.61 -1.79
C LEU A 21 -1.96 -1.25 -2.43
N GLU A 22 -0.88 -0.56 -2.03
CA GLU A 22 -0.47 0.72 -2.62
C GLU A 22 1.01 0.66 -2.98
N THR A 23 1.35 1.25 -4.11
CA THR A 23 2.73 1.42 -4.57
C THR A 23 2.99 2.88 -4.87
N THR A 24 3.95 3.47 -4.20
CA THR A 24 4.36 4.86 -4.44
C THR A 24 5.31 4.96 -5.63
N TRP A 25 5.50 6.17 -6.12
CA TRP A 25 6.40 6.43 -7.25
C TRP A 25 7.85 5.98 -7.01
N ASP A 26 8.33 6.09 -5.79
CA ASP A 26 9.67 5.66 -5.36
C ASP A 26 9.77 4.16 -5.05
N GLY A 27 8.73 3.39 -5.38
CA GLY A 27 8.71 1.93 -5.28
C GLY A 27 8.42 1.40 -3.89
N GLN A 28 7.97 2.24 -2.94
CA GLN A 28 7.52 1.75 -1.65
C GLN A 28 6.19 1.01 -1.80
N ILE A 29 6.06 -0.11 -1.13
CA ILE A 29 4.85 -0.94 -1.17
C ILE A 29 4.25 -1.02 0.22
N PHE A 30 2.98 -0.63 0.30
CA PHE A 30 2.19 -0.69 1.52
C PHE A 30 1.00 -1.61 1.32
N TRP A 31 0.59 -2.31 2.36
CA TRP A 31 -0.63 -3.11 2.31
C TRP A 31 -1.36 -3.12 3.64
N THR A 32 -2.62 -3.55 3.60
CA THR A 32 -3.48 -3.71 4.76
C THR A 32 -3.88 -5.15 4.98
N GLN A 33 -4.12 -5.49 6.24
CA GLN A 33 -4.85 -6.67 6.65
C GLN A 33 -6.03 -6.25 7.50
N PRO A 34 -7.16 -6.98 7.49
CA PRO A 34 -8.41 -6.47 8.03
C PRO A 34 -8.38 -6.25 9.53
N THR A 35 -7.76 -7.15 10.29
CA THR A 35 -7.83 -7.18 11.75
C THR A 35 -6.54 -7.74 12.35
N SER A 36 -6.53 -8.04 13.64
CA SER A 36 -5.43 -8.73 14.36
C SER A 36 -4.29 -7.86 14.86
N GLY A 37 -4.60 -6.71 15.41
CA GLY A 37 -3.62 -5.87 16.13
C GLY A 37 -2.74 -5.02 15.23
N THR A 38 -2.07 -5.59 14.25
CA THR A 38 -1.35 -4.84 13.21
C THR A 38 -2.07 -4.97 11.89
N VAL A 39 -2.53 -3.87 11.34
CA VAL A 39 -3.30 -3.84 10.09
C VAL A 39 -2.57 -3.15 8.95
N PHE A 40 -1.52 -2.37 9.24
CA PHE A 40 -0.77 -1.60 8.26
C PHE A 40 0.65 -2.10 8.16
N PHE A 41 1.08 -2.35 6.94
CA PHE A 41 2.38 -2.96 6.66
C PHE A 41 3.12 -2.20 5.57
N HIS A 42 4.43 -2.19 5.70
CA HIS A 42 5.36 -1.72 4.71
C HIS A 42 6.26 -2.87 4.27
N SER A 43 6.39 -3.06 2.98
CA SER A 43 7.29 -4.02 2.37
C SER A 43 8.72 -3.51 2.39
N LEU A 44 9.64 -4.30 2.88
CA LEU A 44 11.06 -3.93 2.95
C LEU A 44 11.88 -4.55 1.83
N LEU A 45 11.68 -5.85 1.61
CA LEU A 45 12.39 -6.64 0.61
C LEU A 45 11.51 -7.79 0.11
N PRO A 46 11.76 -8.32 -1.08
CA PRO A 46 11.16 -9.60 -1.49
C PRO A 46 11.55 -10.74 -0.53
N GLU A 47 10.60 -11.60 -0.20
CA GLU A 47 10.88 -12.78 0.65
C GLU A 47 11.93 -13.71 0.04
N SER A 48 11.93 -13.83 -1.28
CA SER A 48 12.94 -14.60 -1.99
C SER A 48 14.36 -14.12 -1.75
N VAL A 49 14.56 -12.82 -1.57
CA VAL A 49 15.86 -12.22 -1.22
C VAL A 49 16.26 -12.60 0.21
N LEU A 50 15.34 -12.44 1.16
CA LEU A 50 15.62 -12.81 2.56
C LEU A 50 15.88 -14.31 2.74
N ALA A 51 15.09 -15.16 2.08
CA ALA A 51 15.24 -16.60 2.16
C ALA A 51 16.62 -17.05 1.65
N LYS A 52 17.10 -16.44 0.56
CA LYS A 52 18.45 -16.71 0.03
C LYS A 52 19.56 -16.14 0.90
N GLY A 53 19.32 -14.98 1.51
CA GLY A 53 20.26 -14.34 2.42
C GLY A 53 20.41 -15.06 3.77
N LYS A 54 19.50 -15.98 4.11
CA LYS A 54 19.47 -16.68 5.40
C LYS A 54 19.67 -15.76 6.59
N LEU A 55 18.90 -14.66 6.62
CA LEU A 55 18.96 -13.64 7.68
C LEU A 55 17.97 -14.01 8.80
N PRO A 56 18.42 -14.69 9.86
CA PRO A 56 17.54 -15.16 10.93
C PRO A 56 16.92 -13.97 11.68
N GLY A 57 15.63 -14.11 12.02
CA GLY A 57 14.90 -13.10 12.78
C GLY A 57 14.51 -11.82 12.00
N THR A 58 14.83 -11.77 10.71
CA THR A 58 14.46 -10.64 9.84
C THR A 58 13.19 -10.98 9.06
N THR A 59 12.25 -10.05 9.02
CA THR A 59 11.06 -10.14 8.18
C THR A 59 11.23 -9.31 6.92
N SER A 60 10.58 -9.73 5.83
CA SER A 60 10.52 -8.99 4.57
C SER A 60 9.64 -7.73 4.64
N TRP A 61 8.98 -7.53 5.75
CA TRP A 61 8.01 -6.47 6.00
C TRP A 61 8.12 -5.91 7.42
N LYS A 62 7.57 -4.73 7.61
CA LYS A 62 7.42 -4.10 8.92
C LYS A 62 5.95 -3.74 9.16
N GLY A 63 5.43 -4.13 10.33
CA GLY A 63 4.17 -3.58 10.84
C GLY A 63 4.41 -2.14 11.31
N MET A 64 3.63 -1.19 10.80
CA MET A 64 3.86 0.23 11.06
C MET A 64 3.30 0.69 12.41
N ILE A 65 2.17 0.13 12.81
CA ILE A 65 1.55 0.42 14.11
C ILE A 65 0.77 -0.80 14.61
N VAL A 66 0.74 -0.97 15.91
CA VAL A 66 0.02 -2.06 16.58
C VAL A 66 -1.17 -1.48 17.34
N ASN A 67 -2.31 -2.14 17.21
CA ASN A 67 -3.52 -1.79 17.95
C ASN A 67 -4.01 -0.35 17.74
N GLU A 68 -3.92 0.17 16.52
CA GLU A 68 -4.42 1.50 16.19
C GLU A 68 -5.91 1.64 16.51
N ARG A 69 -6.26 2.75 17.14
CA ARG A 69 -7.64 3.06 17.50
C ARG A 69 -8.39 3.69 16.35
N THR A 70 -9.70 3.44 16.33
CA THR A 70 -10.64 4.03 15.38
C THR A 70 -11.69 4.87 16.10
N TYR A 71 -12.15 5.93 15.45
CA TYR A 71 -13.05 6.94 16.01
C TYR A 71 -14.29 7.14 15.11
N PRO A 72 -15.15 6.13 14.95
CA PRO A 72 -16.37 6.23 14.14
C PRO A 72 -17.38 7.22 14.73
N LEU A 73 -18.35 7.64 13.92
CA LEU A 73 -19.52 8.43 14.40
C LEU A 73 -20.64 7.54 14.95
N MET A 74 -20.63 6.28 14.58
CA MET A 74 -21.67 5.32 14.95
C MET A 74 -21.16 4.43 16.07
N THR A 75 -22.06 4.07 16.96
CA THR A 75 -21.82 3.09 18.01
C THR A 75 -22.39 1.73 17.59
N TRP A 76 -21.81 0.67 18.11
CA TRP A 76 -22.42 -0.64 18.16
C TRP A 76 -23.57 -0.57 19.17
N PRO A 77 -24.68 -1.13 19.08
CA PRO A 77 -25.28 -2.07 18.15
C PRO A 77 -26.13 -1.43 17.03
N GLU A 78 -25.98 -0.16 16.74
CA GLU A 78 -26.75 0.53 15.69
C GLU A 78 -26.45 0.00 14.30
N GLN A 79 -25.38 -0.79 14.16
CA GLN A 79 -24.97 -1.37 12.89
C GLN A 79 -25.54 -2.77 12.70
N ALA A 80 -26.70 -2.84 12.07
CA ALA A 80 -27.26 -4.11 11.62
C ALA A 80 -26.41 -4.74 10.51
N TYR A 81 -26.30 -6.07 10.49
CA TYR A 81 -25.58 -6.83 9.45
C TYR A 81 -24.09 -6.50 9.34
N VAL A 82 -23.46 -6.16 10.44
CA VAL A 82 -22.04 -5.87 10.48
C VAL A 82 -21.35 -6.85 11.43
N GLN A 83 -20.34 -7.51 10.93
CA GLN A 83 -19.45 -8.29 11.76
C GLN A 83 -18.37 -7.37 12.34
N ILE A 84 -18.22 -7.38 13.65
CA ILE A 84 -17.22 -6.57 14.35
C ILE A 84 -16.35 -7.49 15.17
N ASP A 85 -15.12 -7.67 14.70
CA ASP A 85 -14.14 -8.51 15.38
C ASP A 85 -13.43 -7.75 16.51
N GLN A 86 -13.24 -6.44 16.34
CA GLN A 86 -12.54 -5.60 17.33
C GLN A 86 -13.23 -4.25 17.53
N VAL A 87 -13.90 -4.08 18.66
CA VAL A 87 -14.54 -2.80 19.03
C VAL A 87 -13.50 -1.70 19.26
N GLY A 88 -13.70 -0.53 18.65
CA GLY A 88 -12.80 0.63 18.76
C GLY A 88 -11.47 0.48 18.02
N ARG A 89 -11.33 -0.55 17.18
CA ARG A 89 -10.18 -0.84 16.34
C ARG A 89 -10.64 -1.28 14.95
N PHE A 90 -9.69 -1.63 14.10
CA PHE A 90 -10.01 -2.15 12.78
C PHE A 90 -10.59 -3.57 12.84
N THR A 91 -11.69 -3.77 12.15
CA THR A 91 -12.29 -5.08 11.88
C THR A 91 -12.04 -5.50 10.43
N ALA A 92 -12.17 -4.58 9.48
CA ALA A 92 -12.10 -4.85 8.05
C ALA A 92 -11.29 -3.77 7.32
N ALA A 93 -10.09 -3.44 7.81
CA ALA A 93 -9.19 -2.55 7.07
C ALA A 93 -9.05 -3.07 5.64
N ALA A 94 -9.48 -2.25 4.68
CA ALA A 94 -9.57 -2.62 3.28
C ALA A 94 -8.57 -1.83 2.44
N GLY A 95 -9.01 -1.14 1.39
CA GLY A 95 -8.14 -0.40 0.50
C GLY A 95 -7.29 0.68 1.19
N CYS A 96 -6.12 0.94 0.64
CA CYS A 96 -5.23 1.97 1.15
C CYS A 96 -4.64 2.83 0.03
N ALA A 97 -4.31 4.07 0.36
CA ALA A 97 -3.63 5.00 -0.54
C ALA A 97 -2.60 5.84 0.20
N VAL A 98 -1.47 6.10 -0.43
CA VAL A 98 -0.53 7.14 -0.01
C VAL A 98 -0.77 8.37 -0.86
N TYR A 99 -0.99 9.54 -0.23
CA TYR A 99 -1.21 10.77 -0.98
C TYR A 99 0.10 11.30 -1.56
N ASP A 100 0.18 11.27 -2.84
CA ASP A 100 1.27 11.79 -3.67
C ASP A 100 0.74 12.49 -4.95
N GLY A 101 -0.47 13.04 -4.84
CA GLY A 101 -1.18 13.70 -5.93
C GLY A 101 -0.61 15.04 -6.36
N GLY A 102 0.27 15.64 -5.56
CA GLY A 102 0.99 16.86 -5.90
C GLY A 102 0.17 18.16 -5.87
N THR A 103 -1.13 18.10 -5.53
CA THR A 103 -2.04 19.27 -5.59
C THR A 103 -2.48 19.77 -4.24
N TRP A 104 -2.55 18.94 -3.23
CA TRP A 104 -2.89 19.33 -1.88
C TRP A 104 -1.73 20.08 -1.20
N PRO A 105 -1.98 20.85 -0.14
CA PRO A 105 -0.89 21.47 0.63
C PRO A 105 0.13 20.43 1.10
N ALA A 106 1.39 20.81 1.14
CA ALA A 106 2.52 19.91 1.40
C ALA A 106 2.41 19.08 2.70
N LYS A 107 1.67 19.58 3.71
CA LYS A 107 1.40 18.83 4.94
C LYS A 107 0.65 17.51 4.73
N TRP A 108 0.00 17.34 3.56
CA TRP A 108 -0.71 16.13 3.19
C TRP A 108 0.14 15.12 2.40
N ASN A 109 1.32 15.51 1.93
CA ASN A 109 2.21 14.58 1.26
C ASN A 109 2.57 13.43 2.19
N TYR A 110 2.60 12.22 1.65
CA TYR A 110 2.77 10.99 2.41
C TYR A 110 1.71 10.76 3.50
N SER A 111 0.52 11.33 3.34
CA SER A 111 -0.65 10.91 4.10
C SER A 111 -1.09 9.53 3.65
N TYR A 112 -1.26 8.64 4.61
CA TYR A 112 -1.75 7.29 4.40
C TYR A 112 -3.23 7.24 4.75
N PHE A 113 -4.04 6.79 3.82
CA PHE A 113 -5.47 6.61 3.98
C PHE A 113 -5.80 5.13 3.97
N THR A 114 -6.68 4.70 4.87
CA THR A 114 -7.18 3.32 4.91
C THR A 114 -8.69 3.35 5.03
N THR A 115 -9.36 2.60 4.18
CA THR A 115 -10.80 2.43 4.23
C THR A 115 -11.17 1.34 5.24
N GLU A 116 -12.27 1.56 5.96
CA GLU A 116 -12.81 0.60 6.93
C GLU A 116 -14.34 0.56 6.78
N PRO A 117 -14.85 -0.39 5.99
CA PRO A 117 -16.27 -0.42 5.62
C PRO A 117 -17.21 -0.85 6.75
N THR A 118 -16.74 -1.58 7.75
CA THR A 118 -17.61 -2.03 8.85
C THR A 118 -18.06 -0.91 9.76
N ILE A 119 -17.19 0.07 9.98
CA ILE A 119 -17.44 1.18 10.91
C ILE A 119 -17.53 2.53 10.21
N ASN A 120 -17.70 2.53 8.90
CA ASN A 120 -18.00 3.72 8.09
C ASN A 120 -16.98 4.85 8.25
N ILE A 121 -15.68 4.52 8.12
CA ILE A 121 -14.62 5.51 8.22
C ILE A 121 -13.59 5.38 7.08
N ILE A 122 -12.89 6.50 6.86
CA ILE A 122 -11.56 6.51 6.25
C ILE A 122 -10.59 7.00 7.29
N HIS A 123 -9.72 6.10 7.70
CA HIS A 123 -8.64 6.39 8.61
C HIS A 123 -7.54 7.19 7.92
N HIS A 124 -6.87 8.05 8.66
CA HIS A 124 -5.75 8.83 8.17
C HIS A 124 -4.62 8.84 9.19
N ALA A 125 -3.43 8.61 8.70
CA ALA A 125 -2.21 8.88 9.43
C ALA A 125 -1.13 9.43 8.49
N ARG A 126 -0.11 10.03 9.06
CA ARG A 126 1.04 10.51 8.33
C ARG A 126 2.16 9.48 8.41
N LEU A 127 2.74 9.19 7.26
CA LEU A 127 3.99 8.46 7.16
C LEU A 127 5.16 9.42 7.33
N THR A 128 6.06 9.11 8.26
CA THR A 128 7.31 9.84 8.43
C THR A 128 8.46 8.85 8.28
N PRO A 129 9.41 9.08 7.37
CA PRO A 129 10.53 8.18 7.16
C PRO A 129 11.30 7.92 8.46
N GLN A 130 11.63 6.65 8.70
CA GLN A 130 12.44 6.19 9.82
C GLN A 130 13.29 5.00 9.39
N GLY A 131 14.57 5.24 9.12
CA GLY A 131 15.46 4.23 8.53
C GLY A 131 14.95 3.78 7.16
N SER A 132 14.86 2.48 6.95
CA SER A 132 14.33 1.87 5.73
C SER A 132 12.79 1.76 5.69
N SER A 133 12.10 2.33 6.66
CA SER A 133 10.64 2.24 6.77
C SER A 133 10.05 3.58 7.23
N TYR A 134 8.87 3.54 7.79
CA TYR A 134 8.10 4.71 8.23
C TYR A 134 7.56 4.50 9.63
N THR A 135 7.41 5.61 10.36
CA THR A 135 6.48 5.70 11.48
C THR A 135 5.12 6.14 10.97
N PHE A 136 4.09 5.74 11.71
CA PHE A 136 2.71 5.96 11.36
C PHE A 136 2.02 6.66 12.54
N HIS A 137 1.53 7.88 12.35
CA HIS A 137 0.91 8.65 13.43
C HIS A 137 -0.16 9.62 12.90
N LYS A 138 -1.13 9.91 13.73
CA LYS A 138 -2.15 10.92 13.45
C LYS A 138 -1.52 12.31 13.31
N LEU A 139 -2.16 13.19 12.55
CA LEU A 139 -1.76 14.61 12.53
C LEU A 139 -2.08 15.27 13.88
N PRO A 140 -1.25 16.23 14.32
CA PRO A 140 -1.50 17.01 15.53
C PRO A 140 -2.90 17.64 15.53
N GLY A 141 -3.62 17.52 16.64
CA GLY A 141 -5.00 17.98 16.79
C GLY A 141 -6.05 17.12 16.10
N ARG A 142 -5.67 15.95 15.59
CA ARG A 142 -6.58 14.98 14.96
C ARG A 142 -6.43 13.57 15.53
N GLU A 143 -5.93 13.46 16.72
CA GLU A 143 -5.59 12.19 17.38
C GLU A 143 -6.83 11.32 17.58
N GLU A 144 -7.97 11.94 17.91
CA GLU A 144 -9.23 11.27 18.20
C GLU A 144 -10.28 11.48 17.10
N THR A 145 -9.86 11.58 15.85
CA THR A 145 -10.79 11.72 14.73
C THR A 145 -10.31 10.96 13.51
N GLU A 146 -11.20 10.76 12.55
CA GLU A 146 -10.89 10.14 11.26
C GLU A 146 -10.92 11.17 10.14
N PHE A 147 -10.37 10.82 8.98
CA PHE A 147 -10.40 11.68 7.81
C PHE A 147 -11.83 11.88 7.30
N VAL A 148 -12.55 10.79 7.14
CA VAL A 148 -13.99 10.78 6.86
C VAL A 148 -14.67 9.87 7.86
N ARG A 149 -15.82 10.31 8.36
CA ARG A 149 -16.72 9.53 9.20
C ARG A 149 -18.15 9.71 8.70
N SER A 150 -18.89 8.64 8.57
CA SER A 150 -20.28 8.69 8.09
C SER A 150 -21.25 8.13 9.13
N LYS A 151 -22.44 8.73 9.20
CA LYS A 151 -23.62 8.16 9.88
C LYS A 151 -24.51 7.35 8.95
N ASP A 152 -24.24 7.40 7.65
CA ASP A 152 -24.92 6.59 6.65
C ASP A 152 -24.45 5.14 6.80
N MET A 153 -25.33 4.27 7.30
CA MET A 153 -25.02 2.86 7.58
C MET A 153 -24.69 2.06 6.33
N TRP A 154 -25.10 2.53 5.15
CA TRP A 154 -24.83 1.88 3.88
C TRP A 154 -23.50 2.33 3.27
N TRP A 155 -22.92 3.42 3.75
CA TRP A 155 -21.63 3.89 3.26
C TRP A 155 -20.53 2.92 3.66
N ARG A 156 -19.94 2.25 2.67
CA ARG A 156 -18.95 1.19 2.84
C ARG A 156 -17.73 1.47 1.98
N PRO A 157 -16.80 2.30 2.44
CA PRO A 157 -15.59 2.59 1.69
C PRO A 157 -14.71 1.34 1.65
N ILE A 158 -14.41 0.85 0.45
CA ILE A 158 -13.63 -0.37 0.25
C ILE A 158 -12.29 -0.13 -0.42
N GLU A 159 -12.14 0.98 -1.12
CA GLU A 159 -10.89 1.33 -1.81
C GLU A 159 -10.71 2.84 -1.83
N ALA A 160 -9.44 3.27 -1.81
CA ALA A 160 -9.05 4.67 -2.00
C ALA A 160 -7.88 4.76 -2.99
N ARG A 161 -7.94 5.72 -3.92
CA ARG A 161 -6.90 5.96 -4.92
C ARG A 161 -6.71 7.44 -5.19
N VAL A 162 -5.47 7.83 -5.42
CA VAL A 162 -5.16 9.20 -5.88
C VAL A 162 -5.32 9.25 -7.39
N GLY A 163 -6.17 10.16 -7.87
CA GLY A 163 -6.41 10.35 -9.30
C GLY A 163 -5.37 11.26 -9.97
N PRO A 164 -5.41 11.33 -11.30
CA PRO A 164 -4.42 12.06 -12.09
C PRO A 164 -4.43 13.58 -11.86
N GLU A 165 -5.54 14.14 -11.41
CA GLU A 165 -5.66 15.55 -11.05
C GLU A 165 -5.39 15.81 -9.56
N GLY A 166 -4.93 14.80 -8.82
CA GLY A 166 -4.54 14.89 -7.41
C GLY A 166 -5.70 14.88 -6.41
N ALA A 167 -6.91 14.50 -6.82
CA ALA A 167 -8.00 14.22 -5.89
C ALA A 167 -7.88 12.80 -5.32
N LEU A 168 -8.45 12.57 -4.14
CA LEU A 168 -8.62 11.23 -3.60
C LEU A 168 -9.99 10.68 -4.02
N TYR A 169 -10.00 9.55 -4.71
CA TYR A 169 -11.20 8.81 -5.07
C TYR A 169 -11.44 7.68 -4.10
N ILE A 170 -12.70 7.46 -3.75
CA ILE A 170 -13.11 6.45 -2.78
C ILE A 170 -14.19 5.61 -3.44
N ALA A 171 -13.95 4.33 -3.58
CA ALA A 171 -14.97 3.38 -3.97
C ALA A 171 -15.82 3.03 -2.76
N ASP A 172 -17.12 3.27 -2.89
CA ASP A 172 -18.13 3.02 -1.86
C ASP A 172 -19.00 1.85 -2.34
N PHE A 173 -18.88 0.74 -1.65
CA PHE A 173 -19.65 -0.46 -1.94
C PHE A 173 -21.15 -0.24 -1.74
N TYR A 174 -21.54 0.73 -0.91
CA TYR A 174 -22.88 1.15 -0.57
C TYR A 174 -23.83 -0.02 -0.35
N ASN A 175 -23.68 -0.67 0.76
CA ASN A 175 -24.44 -1.89 1.08
C ASN A 175 -24.80 -1.93 2.56
N GLN A 176 -25.93 -2.51 2.87
CA GLN A 176 -26.38 -2.65 4.25
C GLN A 176 -25.54 -3.62 5.07
N ALA A 177 -24.84 -4.56 4.41
CA ALA A 177 -24.11 -5.62 5.10
C ALA A 177 -22.62 -5.59 4.80
N VAL A 178 -21.80 -5.76 5.84
CA VAL A 178 -20.37 -6.11 5.76
C VAL A 178 -20.17 -7.27 6.73
N ILE A 179 -20.23 -8.47 6.22
CA ILE A 179 -20.10 -9.69 7.02
C ILE A 179 -19.52 -10.83 6.18
N HIS A 180 -18.91 -11.78 6.85
CA HIS A 180 -18.54 -13.03 6.21
C HIS A 180 -19.79 -13.88 5.90
N ASN A 181 -19.73 -14.60 4.81
CA ASN A 181 -20.67 -15.70 4.56
C ASN A 181 -20.23 -16.93 5.39
N ASP A 182 -20.21 -16.77 6.68
CA ASP A 182 -19.66 -17.73 7.63
C ASP A 182 -20.78 -18.38 8.44
N THR A 183 -20.82 -19.67 8.44
CA THR A 183 -21.82 -20.48 9.14
C THR A 183 -21.39 -20.94 10.52
N ARG A 184 -20.25 -20.47 11.04
CA ARG A 184 -19.72 -20.86 12.36
C ARG A 184 -20.60 -20.42 13.54
N GLY A 185 -21.72 -19.78 13.25
CA GLY A 185 -22.72 -19.41 14.23
C GLY A 185 -22.77 -17.91 14.57
N PRO A 186 -23.58 -17.53 15.56
CA PRO A 186 -23.93 -16.13 15.82
C PRO A 186 -22.76 -15.25 16.29
N VAL A 187 -21.66 -15.84 16.72
CA VAL A 187 -20.46 -15.09 17.13
C VAL A 187 -19.83 -14.31 15.97
N HIS A 188 -20.02 -14.79 14.73
CA HIS A 188 -19.48 -14.19 13.52
C HIS A 188 -20.54 -13.47 12.68
N GLY A 189 -21.68 -13.17 13.25
CA GLY A 189 -22.80 -12.54 12.59
C GLY A 189 -23.97 -13.50 12.30
N PRO A 190 -25.11 -12.98 11.83
CA PRO A 190 -26.24 -13.83 11.49
C PRO A 190 -25.87 -14.79 10.37
N ALA A 191 -26.16 -16.07 10.54
CA ALA A 191 -25.91 -17.09 9.53
C ALA A 191 -26.55 -16.69 8.18
N ASN A 192 -25.78 -16.88 7.09
CA ASN A 192 -26.21 -16.58 5.72
C ASN A 192 -26.61 -15.11 5.45
N ALA A 193 -26.23 -14.16 6.29
CA ALA A 193 -26.60 -12.76 6.07
C ALA A 193 -26.02 -12.20 4.75
N ALA A 194 -24.90 -12.72 4.27
CA ALA A 194 -24.31 -12.31 3.00
C ALA A 194 -25.13 -12.72 1.76
N VAL A 195 -25.98 -13.74 1.89
CA VAL A 195 -26.80 -14.29 0.80
C VAL A 195 -28.30 -14.06 0.97
N ARG A 196 -28.67 -13.19 1.91
CA ARG A 196 -30.08 -12.88 2.14
C ARG A 196 -30.72 -12.28 0.89
N PRO A 197 -31.95 -12.68 0.53
CA PRO A 197 -32.62 -12.18 -0.67
C PRO A 197 -33.05 -10.71 -0.55
N ASP A 198 -33.20 -10.19 0.68
CA ASP A 198 -33.52 -8.79 0.96
C ASP A 198 -32.30 -7.86 0.93
N ARG A 199 -31.10 -8.41 0.69
CA ARG A 199 -29.88 -7.64 0.56
C ARG A 199 -29.85 -6.95 -0.80
N ASP A 200 -29.69 -5.64 -0.78
CA ASP A 200 -29.54 -4.84 -2.00
C ASP A 200 -28.14 -5.05 -2.62
N HIS A 201 -28.08 -5.26 -3.93
CA HIS A 201 -26.86 -5.48 -4.69
C HIS A 201 -26.68 -4.47 -5.83
N TYR A 202 -27.54 -3.45 -5.93
CA TYR A 202 -27.64 -2.62 -7.11
C TYR A 202 -26.93 -1.27 -6.97
N PHE A 203 -26.51 -0.88 -5.78
CA PHE A 203 -25.94 0.42 -5.53
C PHE A 203 -24.45 0.37 -5.26
N SER A 204 -23.75 1.34 -5.83
CA SER A 204 -22.37 1.67 -5.51
C SER A 204 -22.14 3.14 -5.84
N ARG A 205 -21.10 3.73 -5.25
CA ARG A 205 -20.76 5.14 -5.49
C ARG A 205 -19.26 5.30 -5.57
N ILE A 206 -18.83 6.32 -6.30
CA ILE A 206 -17.46 6.80 -6.28
C ILE A 206 -17.47 8.23 -5.76
N TRP A 207 -16.80 8.45 -4.65
CA TRP A 207 -16.63 9.77 -4.09
C TRP A 207 -15.33 10.37 -4.56
N LYS A 208 -15.37 11.67 -4.87
CA LYS A 208 -14.19 12.48 -5.16
C LYS A 208 -13.97 13.45 -4.01
N VAL A 209 -12.84 13.35 -3.34
CA VAL A 209 -12.45 14.24 -2.26
C VAL A 209 -11.30 15.11 -2.74
N GLN A 210 -11.49 16.44 -2.66
CA GLN A 210 -10.50 17.41 -3.05
C GLN A 210 -10.27 18.42 -1.91
N HIS A 211 -9.01 18.75 -1.67
CA HIS A 211 -8.68 19.75 -0.67
C HIS A 211 -9.13 21.15 -1.16
N LYS A 212 -9.72 21.97 -0.28
CA LYS A 212 -10.21 23.33 -0.65
C LYS A 212 -9.11 24.23 -1.20
N GLN A 213 -7.87 24.00 -0.81
CA GLN A 213 -6.69 24.74 -1.27
C GLN A 213 -5.88 23.95 -2.30
N ALA A 214 -6.45 22.93 -2.91
CA ALA A 214 -5.76 22.17 -3.92
C ALA A 214 -5.42 23.07 -5.12
N LYS A 215 -4.20 22.94 -5.60
CA LYS A 215 -3.78 23.58 -6.84
C LYS A 215 -4.42 22.87 -8.03
N ARG A 216 -4.80 23.62 -9.03
CA ARG A 216 -5.23 23.02 -10.29
C ARG A 216 -4.05 22.31 -10.94
N LEU A 217 -4.22 21.06 -11.31
CA LEU A 217 -3.28 20.29 -12.10
C LEU A 217 -3.96 19.93 -13.43
N GLU A 218 -3.34 20.30 -14.53
CA GLU A 218 -3.75 19.81 -15.83
C GLU A 218 -3.26 18.37 -15.99
N VAL A 219 -4.19 17.50 -16.33
CA VAL A 219 -3.89 16.09 -16.56
C VAL A 219 -3.34 15.96 -17.99
N PRO A 220 -2.09 15.53 -18.17
CA PRO A 220 -1.55 15.37 -19.52
C PRO A 220 -2.25 14.22 -20.25
N VAL A 221 -2.41 14.36 -21.54
CA VAL A 221 -2.77 13.24 -22.39
C VAL A 221 -1.55 12.37 -22.56
N LEU A 222 -1.66 11.12 -22.08
CA LEU A 222 -0.57 10.14 -22.16
C LEU A 222 -0.82 9.24 -23.38
N ASP A 223 -0.10 9.48 -24.45
CA ASP A 223 -0.16 8.67 -25.67
C ASP A 223 1.03 7.70 -25.69
N LYS A 224 0.73 6.40 -25.85
CA LYS A 224 1.77 5.36 -26.00
C LYS A 224 2.67 5.54 -27.21
N ASN A 225 2.24 6.29 -28.23
CA ASN A 225 3.03 6.59 -29.42
C ASN A 225 3.94 7.82 -29.23
N ASP A 226 3.77 8.60 -28.16
CA ASP A 226 4.60 9.75 -27.82
C ASP A 226 5.59 9.43 -26.69
N LYS A 227 6.67 8.75 -27.04
CA LYS A 227 7.74 8.40 -26.08
C LYS A 227 8.33 9.63 -25.39
N ALA A 228 8.46 10.75 -26.09
CA ALA A 228 9.03 11.98 -25.53
C ALA A 228 8.09 12.61 -24.51
N GLY A 229 6.79 12.66 -24.80
CA GLY A 229 5.76 13.14 -23.87
C GLY A 229 5.63 12.26 -22.63
N LEU A 230 5.73 10.93 -22.78
CA LEU A 230 5.73 10.01 -21.65
C LEU A 230 6.95 10.24 -20.74
N LEU A 231 8.15 10.40 -21.30
CA LEU A 231 9.36 10.71 -20.54
C LEU A 231 9.27 12.08 -19.85
N ALA A 232 8.70 13.08 -20.52
CA ALA A 232 8.45 14.39 -19.92
C ALA A 232 7.48 14.29 -18.73
N ALA A 233 6.39 13.53 -18.86
CA ALA A 233 5.43 13.30 -17.78
C ALA A 233 6.08 12.63 -16.57
N ILE A 234 6.94 11.64 -16.78
CA ILE A 234 7.70 10.99 -15.70
C ILE A 234 8.60 11.98 -14.97
N LYS A 235 9.30 12.85 -15.69
CA LYS A 235 10.25 13.78 -15.09
C LYS A 235 9.59 14.93 -14.36
N SER A 236 8.52 15.50 -14.92
CA SER A 236 7.98 16.79 -14.50
C SER A 236 6.66 16.71 -13.73
N SER A 237 5.85 15.67 -13.89
CA SER A 237 4.59 15.60 -13.17
C SER A 237 4.80 15.56 -11.66
N PRO A 238 4.09 16.37 -10.88
CA PRO A 238 4.09 16.25 -9.42
C PRO A 238 3.22 15.08 -8.93
N ASN A 239 2.46 14.45 -9.83
CA ASN A 239 1.46 13.43 -9.52
C ASN A 239 1.99 12.03 -9.83
N SER A 240 2.07 11.16 -8.83
CA SER A 240 2.60 9.81 -8.98
C SER A 240 1.73 8.92 -9.86
N HIS A 241 0.41 9.09 -9.85
CA HIS A 241 -0.48 8.35 -10.75
C HIS A 241 -0.12 8.61 -12.22
N VAL A 242 0.11 9.89 -12.57
CA VAL A 242 0.54 10.28 -13.94
C VAL A 242 1.90 9.66 -14.27
N LYS A 243 2.86 9.75 -13.35
CA LYS A 243 4.21 9.17 -13.55
C LYS A 243 4.15 7.65 -13.73
N LEU A 244 3.44 6.95 -12.86
CA LEU A 244 3.31 5.49 -12.93
C LEU A 244 2.59 5.05 -14.20
N THR A 245 1.55 5.79 -14.62
CA THR A 245 0.85 5.50 -15.87
C THR A 245 1.77 5.71 -17.08
N ALA A 246 2.51 6.80 -17.12
CA ALA A 246 3.48 7.06 -18.19
C ALA A 246 4.59 6.01 -18.22
N TRP A 247 5.06 5.59 -17.05
CA TRP A 247 6.05 4.51 -16.94
C TRP A 247 5.51 3.18 -17.44
N ARG A 248 4.29 2.81 -17.05
CA ARG A 248 3.61 1.60 -17.53
C ARG A 248 3.48 1.61 -19.06
N LEU A 249 3.00 2.72 -19.63
CA LEU A 249 2.87 2.86 -21.07
C LEU A 249 4.22 2.72 -21.79
N LEU A 250 5.27 3.33 -21.26
CA LEU A 250 6.63 3.15 -21.81
C LEU A 250 7.09 1.68 -21.75
N THR A 251 6.80 0.99 -20.65
CA THR A 251 7.15 -0.43 -20.48
C THR A 251 6.39 -1.32 -21.47
N GLU A 252 5.11 -1.02 -21.71
CA GLU A 252 4.28 -1.75 -22.67
C GLU A 252 4.76 -1.58 -24.13
N ILE A 253 5.26 -0.40 -24.48
CA ILE A 253 5.77 -0.12 -25.82
C ILE A 253 7.14 -0.76 -26.04
N SER A 254 7.91 -0.81 -24.95
CA SER A 254 9.27 -1.24 -24.99
C SER A 254 9.43 -2.76 -24.91
N GLY A 255 8.77 -3.53 -25.75
CA GLY A 255 9.50 -4.67 -26.28
C GLY A 255 10.92 -4.26 -26.74
N ASP A 256 11.31 -3.05 -26.40
CA ASP A 256 12.51 -2.31 -26.74
C ASP A 256 13.58 -2.55 -25.68
N PRO A 257 14.71 -3.18 -26.07
CA PRO A 257 15.84 -3.44 -25.17
C PRO A 257 16.50 -2.18 -24.57
N GLU A 258 16.10 -0.96 -24.97
CA GLU A 258 16.61 0.28 -24.37
C GLU A 258 16.01 0.64 -23.02
N ILE A 259 14.82 0.13 -22.66
CA ILE A 259 14.39 0.13 -21.25
C ILE A 259 14.89 -1.19 -20.65
N LYS A 260 16.16 -1.27 -20.49
CA LYS A 260 16.75 -2.32 -19.66
C LYS A 260 16.16 -2.15 -18.26
N PRO A 261 15.61 -3.22 -17.67
CA PRO A 261 15.38 -3.22 -16.24
C PRO A 261 16.66 -2.70 -15.60
N VAL A 262 16.52 -1.86 -14.58
CA VAL A 262 17.68 -1.37 -13.82
C VAL A 262 18.57 -2.57 -13.62
N SER A 263 19.68 -2.61 -14.37
CA SER A 263 20.58 -3.74 -14.26
C SER A 263 21.07 -3.72 -12.84
N HIS A 264 20.63 -4.69 -12.07
CA HIS A 264 21.18 -4.89 -10.75
C HIS A 264 22.71 -4.93 -10.91
N PRO A 265 23.44 -4.31 -10.00
CA PRO A 265 24.89 -4.26 -10.12
C PRO A 265 25.42 -5.66 -10.35
N ALA A 266 26.24 -5.79 -11.40
CA ALA A 266 26.90 -7.06 -11.66
C ALA A 266 27.61 -7.54 -10.38
N LYS A 267 27.76 -8.85 -10.24
CA LYS A 267 28.43 -9.47 -9.09
C LYS A 267 29.71 -8.76 -8.65
N SER A 268 30.50 -8.31 -9.65
CA SER A 268 31.72 -7.51 -9.46
C SER A 268 31.51 -6.14 -8.81
N SER A 269 30.30 -5.59 -8.83
CA SER A 269 30.01 -4.24 -8.30
C SER A 269 29.73 -4.21 -6.79
N LEU A 270 29.57 -5.38 -6.16
CA LEU A 270 29.41 -5.51 -4.71
C LEU A 270 30.76 -5.75 -3.99
N GLN A 271 31.87 -5.35 -4.60
CA GLN A 271 33.18 -5.42 -3.94
C GLN A 271 33.26 -4.47 -2.76
N PRO A 272 33.90 -4.84 -1.65
CA PRO A 272 34.15 -3.97 -0.53
C PRO A 272 34.72 -2.61 -0.96
N GLY A 273 34.12 -1.52 -0.46
CA GLY A 273 34.50 -0.16 -0.82
C GLY A 273 33.88 0.41 -2.10
N SER A 274 33.19 -0.40 -2.92
CA SER A 274 32.47 0.12 -4.08
C SER A 274 31.21 0.90 -3.69
N LYS A 275 30.79 1.85 -4.54
CA LYS A 275 29.55 2.63 -4.29
C LYS A 275 28.31 1.74 -4.10
N PRO A 276 28.06 0.71 -4.91
CA PRO A 276 26.96 -0.24 -4.69
C PRO A 276 27.08 -1.00 -3.37
N TYR A 277 28.30 -1.35 -2.96
CA TYR A 277 28.55 -2.00 -1.67
C TYR A 277 28.22 -1.08 -0.50
N GLN A 278 28.58 0.21 -0.56
CA GLN A 278 28.21 1.18 0.46
C GLN A 278 26.69 1.38 0.54
N THR A 279 26.02 1.42 -0.61
CA THR A 279 24.55 1.47 -0.66
C THR A 279 23.94 0.24 0.01
N TYR A 280 24.46 -0.93 -0.27
CA TYR A 280 24.05 -2.18 0.39
C TYR A 280 24.26 -2.13 1.91
N LEU A 281 25.39 -1.63 2.38
CA LEU A 281 25.68 -1.48 3.81
C LEU A 281 24.73 -0.48 4.48
N ASN A 282 24.41 0.63 3.80
CA ASN A 282 23.47 1.63 4.31
C ASN A 282 22.08 1.03 4.44
N LEU A 283 21.58 0.37 3.39
CA LEU A 283 20.29 -0.33 3.43
C LEU A 283 20.24 -1.35 4.56
N ARG A 284 21.32 -2.07 4.79
CA ARG A 284 21.41 -3.01 5.92
C ARG A 284 21.34 -2.34 7.28
N GLY A 285 22.04 -1.25 7.46
CA GLY A 285 21.98 -0.45 8.68
C GLY A 285 20.57 0.07 8.93
N GLU A 286 19.93 0.58 7.89
CA GLU A 286 18.56 1.07 7.92
C GLU A 286 17.54 -0.02 8.25
N LEU A 287 17.75 -1.26 7.77
CA LEU A 287 16.94 -2.41 8.12
C LEU A 287 17.18 -2.92 9.56
N GLN A 288 18.00 -2.27 10.34
CA GLN A 288 18.38 -2.67 11.71
C GLN A 288 19.00 -4.08 11.79
N LEU A 289 19.61 -4.53 10.70
CA LEU A 289 20.29 -5.83 10.64
C LEU A 289 21.65 -5.83 11.38
N GLY A 290 21.93 -4.75 12.10
CA GLY A 290 23.18 -4.53 12.81
C GLY A 290 24.35 -4.13 11.88
N ALA A 291 25.44 -3.64 12.46
CA ALA A 291 26.67 -3.44 11.69
C ALA A 291 27.11 -4.80 11.11
N PRO A 292 27.42 -4.89 9.80
CA PRO A 292 27.74 -6.15 9.18
C PRO A 292 29.04 -6.70 9.75
N LYS A 293 28.92 -7.68 10.62
CA LYS A 293 30.03 -8.55 11.02
C LYS A 293 30.12 -9.76 10.08
N TYR A 294 29.88 -9.53 8.78
CA TYR A 294 29.90 -10.64 7.85
C TYR A 294 31.28 -10.86 7.28
N THR A 295 31.65 -12.11 7.26
CA THR A 295 32.81 -12.60 6.54
C THR A 295 32.58 -12.46 5.04
N GLN A 296 33.63 -12.41 4.22
CA GLN A 296 33.54 -12.41 2.76
C GLN A 296 32.68 -13.58 2.24
N ILE A 297 32.75 -14.73 2.91
CA ILE A 297 31.96 -15.92 2.56
C ILE A 297 30.44 -15.67 2.72
N GLU A 298 30.03 -14.90 3.72
CA GLU A 298 28.61 -14.57 3.93
C GLU A 298 28.13 -13.54 2.91
N LEU A 299 28.96 -12.58 2.54
CA LEU A 299 28.69 -11.65 1.46
C LEU A 299 28.58 -12.36 0.11
N ASP A 300 29.45 -13.32 -0.17
CA ASP A 300 29.40 -14.13 -1.40
C ASP A 300 28.12 -14.99 -1.47
N ARG A 301 27.70 -15.53 -0.33
CA ARG A 301 26.42 -16.28 -0.24
C ARG A 301 25.22 -15.37 -0.49
N TYR A 302 25.23 -14.16 0.06
CA TYR A 302 24.18 -13.17 -0.18
C TYR A 302 24.14 -12.76 -1.65
N GLU A 303 25.28 -12.51 -2.24
CA GLU A 303 25.43 -12.17 -3.65
C GLU A 303 24.93 -13.28 -4.59
N GLN A 304 25.27 -14.54 -4.31
CA GLN A 304 24.77 -15.71 -5.04
C GLN A 304 23.26 -15.86 -4.91
N GLY A 305 22.71 -15.59 -3.72
CA GLY A 305 21.27 -15.56 -3.48
C GLY A 305 20.58 -14.47 -4.29
N TYR A 306 21.16 -13.28 -4.34
CA TYR A 306 20.66 -12.14 -5.10
C TYR A 306 20.69 -12.38 -6.61
N SER A 307 21.81 -12.91 -7.13
CA SER A 307 21.94 -13.23 -8.55
C SER A 307 20.95 -14.30 -9.04
N LYS A 308 20.64 -15.30 -8.20
CA LYS A 308 19.65 -16.33 -8.50
C LYS A 308 18.19 -15.87 -8.39
N ALA A 309 17.94 -14.76 -7.68
CA ALA A 309 16.58 -14.21 -7.54
C ALA A 309 16.14 -13.44 -8.79
N ILE A 310 17.09 -13.09 -9.65
CA ILE A 310 16.92 -12.19 -10.80
C ILE A 310 16.95 -12.97 -12.12
N THR A 311 17.48 -14.16 -12.15
CA THR A 311 17.41 -15.09 -13.28
C THR A 311 16.23 -16.03 -13.17
#